data_593aac380befdcb8673b5986d1a1db25
#
_entry.id   593aac380befdcb8673b5986d1a1db25
#
_cell.length_a   1.000
_cell.length_b   1.000
_cell.length_c   1.000
_cell.angle_alpha   90.00
_cell.angle_beta   90.00
_cell.angle_gamma   90.00
#
_symmetry.space_group_name_H-M   'P 1'
#
loop_
_entity.id
_entity.type
_entity.pdbx_description
1 polymer ?
#
loop_
_entity_poly.entity_id
_entity_poly.type
_entity_poly.pdbx_seq_one_letter_code
_entity_poly.pdbx_strand_id
1 'polypeptide(L)'
;DVTFYTRSSQIAIKHTGDSDAVREAVLGLRDLNLSEAPALNEYSPRLVNKKYREMMINRTALYLGKKAVLPAPIAAAWAWFDGIKFIGKAIKTLWQRKLTVEVLDGVAIGAALLQKDYPTAGAVMYLLGIGDILEEWTHRKSVLNLAQSMSLNVDKVWVLVDDIEVSKPVNE
;
A
#
# COMPACT_ATOMS: atom_id res chain seq x y z
N ASP A 1 20.65 15.09 15.78
CA ASP A 1 19.96 13.85 15.46
C ASP A 1 18.47 13.98 15.83
N VAL A 2 17.57 13.62 14.93
CA VAL A 2 16.13 13.77 15.12
C VAL A 2 15.47 12.39 15.10
N THR A 3 14.82 12.02 16.18
CA THR A 3 14.12 10.74 16.31
C THR A 3 12.62 10.98 16.46
N PHE A 4 11.83 10.36 15.58
CA PHE A 4 10.38 10.48 15.58
C PHE A 4 9.74 9.28 16.30
N TYR A 5 9.02 9.52 17.38
CA TYR A 5 8.22 8.52 18.10
C TYR A 5 6.77 8.61 17.64
N THR A 6 6.44 7.84 16.59
CA THR A 6 5.11 7.91 15.96
C THR A 6 3.96 7.43 16.86
N ARG A 7 4.25 6.59 17.85
CA ARG A 7 3.24 6.03 18.77
C ARG A 7 2.79 7.03 19.82
N SER A 8 3.70 7.93 20.24
CA SER A 8 3.44 8.98 21.23
C SER A 8 3.27 10.36 20.60
N SER A 9 3.38 10.48 19.27
CA SER A 9 3.40 11.77 18.54
C SER A 9 4.46 12.75 19.09
N GLN A 10 5.61 12.21 19.47
CA GLN A 10 6.73 12.98 20.04
C GLN A 10 7.92 12.98 19.09
N ILE A 11 8.66 14.07 19.12
CA ILE A 11 9.91 14.23 18.40
C ILE A 11 11.01 14.45 19.45
N ALA A 12 12.03 13.60 19.45
CA ALA A 12 13.23 13.83 20.26
C ALA A 12 14.35 14.39 19.37
N ILE A 13 14.91 15.53 19.76
CA ILE A 13 15.99 16.19 19.06
C ILE A 13 17.22 16.17 19.95
N LYS A 14 18.24 15.42 19.54
CA LYS A 14 19.56 15.40 20.19
C LYS A 14 20.46 16.40 19.48
N HIS A 15 20.88 17.43 20.18
CA HIS A 15 21.76 18.50 19.64
C HIS A 15 22.97 18.72 20.56
N THR A 16 24.01 19.28 20.01
CA THR A 16 25.28 19.64 20.72
C THR A 16 25.48 21.16 20.85
N GLY A 17 24.51 21.95 20.37
CA GLY A 17 24.54 23.42 20.43
C GLY A 17 23.59 23.99 21.48
N ASP A 18 23.32 25.29 21.35
CA ASP A 18 22.43 26.04 22.25
C ASP A 18 21.00 25.51 22.20
N SER A 19 20.47 25.13 23.38
CA SER A 19 19.13 24.56 23.52
C SER A 19 18.03 25.56 23.19
N ASP A 20 18.25 26.85 23.46
CA ASP A 20 17.25 27.89 23.26
C ASP A 20 17.07 28.19 21.75
N ALA A 21 18.16 28.23 20.99
CA ALA A 21 18.11 28.37 19.54
C ALA A 21 17.39 27.19 18.85
N VAL A 22 17.63 25.96 19.32
CA VAL A 22 16.93 24.77 18.80
C VAL A 22 15.45 24.80 19.15
N ARG A 23 15.10 25.24 20.37
CA ARG A 23 13.73 25.38 20.82
C ARG A 23 12.97 26.42 19.99
N GLU A 24 13.58 27.57 19.72
CA GLU A 24 13.00 28.63 18.90
C GLU A 24 12.77 28.17 17.46
N ALA A 25 13.74 27.46 16.87
CA ALA A 25 13.61 26.87 15.55
C ALA A 25 12.47 25.84 15.48
N VAL A 26 12.31 25.00 16.50
CA VAL A 26 11.21 24.02 16.58
C VAL A 26 9.85 24.71 16.77
N LEU A 27 9.77 25.77 17.56
CA LEU A 27 8.55 26.56 17.70
C LEU A 27 8.16 27.27 16.41
N GLY A 28 9.13 27.75 15.63
CA GLY A 28 8.92 28.31 14.30
C GLY A 28 8.33 27.32 13.28
N LEU A 29 8.53 26.00 13.48
CA LEU A 29 7.88 24.97 12.65
C LEU A 29 6.36 24.94 12.80
N ARG A 30 5.83 25.48 13.91
CA ARG A 30 4.38 25.54 14.14
C ARG A 30 3.67 26.51 13.18
N ASP A 31 4.36 27.54 12.75
CA ASP A 31 3.83 28.58 11.88
C ASP A 31 4.09 28.31 10.38
N LEU A 32 4.74 27.17 10.08
CA LEU A 32 4.95 26.76 8.70
C LEU A 32 3.63 26.46 8.00
N ASN A 33 3.42 27.12 6.88
CA ASN A 33 2.29 26.86 6.00
C ASN A 33 2.46 25.48 5.35
N LEU A 34 1.69 24.49 5.82
CA LEU A 34 1.74 23.11 5.31
C LEU A 34 1.43 22.98 3.82
N SER A 35 0.86 24.04 3.21
CA SER A 35 0.62 24.08 1.76
C SER A 35 1.90 24.28 0.95
N GLU A 36 2.96 24.83 1.55
CA GLU A 36 4.29 25.04 0.94
C GLU A 36 5.26 23.89 1.25
N ALA A 37 4.87 22.96 2.12
CA ALA A 37 5.68 21.79 2.38
C ALA A 37 5.80 20.94 1.10
N PRO A 38 7.04 20.49 0.75
CA PRO A 38 7.21 19.62 -0.40
C PRO A 38 6.26 18.41 -0.26
N ALA A 39 5.46 18.17 -1.31
CA ALA A 39 4.51 17.08 -1.33
C ALA A 39 5.21 15.80 -0.84
N LEU A 40 4.68 15.19 0.22
CA LEU A 40 5.20 13.94 0.74
C LEU A 40 5.33 12.98 -0.43
N ASN A 41 6.55 12.52 -0.67
CA ASN A 41 6.87 11.66 -1.79
C ASN A 41 5.82 10.54 -1.83
N GLU A 42 5.11 10.40 -2.95
CA GLU A 42 4.00 9.44 -3.14
C GLU A 42 4.43 8.00 -2.81
N TYR A 43 5.72 7.79 -2.72
CA TYR A 43 6.42 6.56 -2.35
C TYR A 43 6.76 6.42 -0.86
N SER A 44 6.21 7.27 0.02
CA SER A 44 6.42 7.09 1.45
C SER A 44 5.79 5.77 1.93
N PRO A 45 6.52 4.88 2.64
CA PRO A 45 5.99 3.62 3.16
C PRO A 45 4.73 3.81 4.02
N ARG A 46 4.59 4.96 4.67
CA ARG A 46 3.40 5.29 5.49
C ARG A 46 2.18 5.55 4.64
N LEU A 47 2.32 6.28 3.53
CA LEU A 47 1.22 6.56 2.60
C LEU A 47 0.77 5.28 1.90
N VAL A 48 1.71 4.45 1.48
CA VAL A 48 1.41 3.13 0.91
C VAL A 48 0.62 2.29 1.90
N ASN A 49 1.10 2.12 3.13
CA ASN A 49 0.39 1.35 4.16
C ASN A 49 -1.00 1.91 4.48
N LYS A 50 -1.16 3.24 4.53
CA LYS A 50 -2.45 3.89 4.76
C LYS A 50 -3.42 3.58 3.61
N LYS A 51 -2.99 3.76 2.36
CA LYS A 51 -3.80 3.52 1.16
C LYS A 51 -4.33 2.07 1.12
N TYR A 52 -3.46 1.08 1.29
CA TYR A 52 -3.88 -0.33 1.21
C TYR A 52 -4.76 -0.74 2.40
N ARG A 53 -4.50 -0.19 3.59
CA ARG A 53 -5.39 -0.39 4.74
C ARG A 53 -6.79 0.16 4.48
N GLU A 54 -6.91 1.35 3.92
CA GLU A 54 -8.20 1.95 3.56
C GLU A 54 -8.91 1.13 2.48
N MET A 55 -8.19 0.63 1.47
CA MET A 55 -8.76 -0.26 0.45
C MET A 55 -9.31 -1.54 1.06
N MET A 56 -8.58 -2.19 1.99
CA MET A 56 -9.05 -3.39 2.70
C MET A 56 -10.29 -3.10 3.55
N ILE A 57 -10.27 -2.01 4.34
CA ILE A 57 -11.40 -1.60 5.18
C ILE A 57 -12.64 -1.33 4.31
N ASN A 58 -12.50 -0.56 3.24
CA ASN A 58 -13.60 -0.23 2.35
C ASN A 58 -14.18 -1.49 1.69
N ARG A 59 -13.33 -2.42 1.24
CA ARG A 59 -13.79 -3.67 0.62
C ARG A 59 -14.52 -4.56 1.63
N THR A 60 -14.01 -4.65 2.86
CA THR A 60 -14.65 -5.40 3.94
C THR A 60 -15.99 -4.77 4.35
N ALA A 61 -16.02 -3.45 4.51
CA ALA A 61 -17.24 -2.72 4.83
C ALA A 61 -18.31 -2.87 3.74
N LEU A 62 -17.92 -2.81 2.47
CA LEU A 62 -18.83 -3.04 1.35
C LEU A 62 -19.37 -4.48 1.33
N TYR A 63 -18.53 -5.48 1.58
CA TYR A 63 -18.96 -6.89 1.63
C TYR A 63 -19.94 -7.13 2.77
N LEU A 64 -19.62 -6.67 3.98
CA LEU A 64 -20.49 -6.80 5.15
C LEU A 64 -21.78 -5.99 4.99
N GLY A 65 -21.69 -4.79 4.48
CA GLY A 65 -22.84 -3.92 4.21
C GLY A 65 -23.79 -4.54 3.18
N LYS A 66 -23.28 -5.07 2.09
CA LYS A 66 -24.10 -5.81 1.10
C LYS A 66 -24.81 -6.99 1.73
N LYS A 67 -24.10 -7.78 2.55
CA LYS A 67 -24.66 -8.97 3.21
C LYS A 67 -25.74 -8.61 4.23
N ALA A 68 -25.62 -7.45 4.91
CA ALA A 68 -26.55 -7.02 5.97
C ALA A 68 -27.80 -6.33 5.43
N VAL A 69 -27.70 -5.59 4.31
CA VAL A 69 -28.74 -4.65 3.86
C VAL A 69 -29.46 -5.11 2.60
N LEU A 70 -28.82 -5.89 1.72
CA LEU A 70 -29.43 -6.24 0.43
C LEU A 70 -30.45 -7.38 0.54
N PRO A 71 -31.69 -7.18 0.03
CA PRO A 71 -32.64 -8.27 -0.17
C PRO A 71 -32.08 -9.32 -1.13
N ALA A 72 -32.48 -10.59 -0.93
CA ALA A 72 -31.96 -11.73 -1.68
C ALA A 72 -31.93 -11.56 -3.23
N PRO A 73 -32.98 -11.01 -3.91
CA PRO A 73 -32.96 -10.87 -5.36
C PRO A 73 -31.94 -9.83 -5.84
N ILE A 74 -31.76 -8.76 -5.07
CA ILE A 74 -30.78 -7.71 -5.40
C ILE A 74 -29.35 -8.22 -5.16
N ALA A 75 -29.14 -8.97 -4.07
CA ALA A 75 -27.87 -9.62 -3.77
C ALA A 75 -27.47 -10.61 -4.88
N ALA A 76 -28.42 -11.37 -5.42
CA ALA A 76 -28.20 -12.25 -6.55
C ALA A 76 -27.75 -11.52 -7.82
N ALA A 77 -28.47 -10.46 -8.20
CA ALA A 77 -28.11 -9.65 -9.37
C ALA A 77 -26.73 -9.03 -9.22
N TRP A 78 -26.39 -8.57 -8.02
CA TRP A 78 -25.08 -8.00 -7.72
C TRP A 78 -23.95 -9.03 -7.77
N ALA A 79 -24.22 -10.24 -7.24
CA ALA A 79 -23.26 -11.35 -7.30
C ALA A 79 -22.93 -11.74 -8.75
N TRP A 80 -23.94 -11.77 -9.63
CA TRP A 80 -23.73 -11.98 -11.05
C TRP A 80 -22.90 -10.86 -11.70
N PHE A 81 -23.22 -9.60 -11.38
CA PHE A 81 -22.49 -8.44 -11.92
C PHE A 81 -21.00 -8.44 -11.51
N ASP A 82 -20.73 -8.71 -10.23
CA ASP A 82 -19.34 -8.81 -9.74
C ASP A 82 -18.66 -10.08 -10.30
N GLY A 83 -19.37 -11.20 -10.42
CA GLY A 83 -18.85 -12.48 -10.93
C GLY A 83 -18.45 -12.44 -12.41
N ILE A 84 -19.14 -11.66 -13.24
CA ILE A 84 -18.81 -11.51 -14.67
C ILE A 84 -17.35 -11.08 -14.87
N LYS A 85 -16.81 -10.25 -14.00
CA LYS A 85 -15.40 -9.80 -14.08
C LYS A 85 -14.41 -10.95 -13.91
N PHE A 86 -14.67 -11.84 -12.97
CA PHE A 86 -13.82 -13.01 -12.71
C PHE A 86 -13.98 -14.05 -13.80
N ILE A 87 -15.21 -14.32 -14.23
CA ILE A 87 -15.51 -15.25 -15.35
C ILE A 87 -14.88 -14.74 -16.64
N GLY A 88 -14.95 -13.43 -16.91
CA GLY A 88 -14.33 -12.80 -18.08
C GLY A 88 -12.80 -12.92 -18.09
N LYS A 89 -12.14 -12.73 -16.92
CA LYS A 89 -10.70 -12.99 -16.77
C LYS A 89 -10.37 -14.45 -17.05
N ALA A 90 -11.12 -15.39 -16.48
CA ALA A 90 -10.92 -16.83 -16.67
C ALA A 90 -11.04 -17.23 -18.14
N ILE A 91 -12.09 -16.78 -18.83
CA ILE A 91 -12.30 -17.06 -20.27
C ILE A 91 -11.15 -16.49 -21.10
N LYS A 92 -10.74 -15.25 -20.84
CA LYS A 92 -9.61 -14.60 -21.55
C LYS A 92 -8.32 -15.38 -21.38
N THR A 93 -8.01 -15.84 -20.17
CA THR A 93 -6.81 -16.60 -19.86
C THR A 93 -6.86 -18.00 -20.50
N LEU A 94 -8.02 -18.63 -20.46
CA LEU A 94 -8.24 -19.93 -21.11
C LEU A 94 -8.06 -19.82 -22.64
N TRP A 95 -8.53 -18.73 -23.24
CA TRP A 95 -8.35 -18.49 -24.68
C TRP A 95 -6.89 -18.31 -25.08
N GLN A 96 -6.07 -17.80 -24.15
CA GLN A 96 -4.62 -17.74 -24.32
C GLN A 96 -3.92 -19.10 -24.09
N ARG A 97 -4.68 -20.17 -23.92
CA ARG A 97 -4.22 -21.54 -23.62
C ARG A 97 -3.32 -21.62 -22.37
N LYS A 98 -3.57 -20.74 -21.39
CA LYS A 98 -2.87 -20.72 -20.11
C LYS A 98 -3.84 -21.21 -19.03
N LEU A 99 -3.45 -22.27 -18.33
CA LEU A 99 -4.16 -22.71 -17.13
C LEU A 99 -3.50 -22.04 -15.94
N THR A 100 -4.12 -20.97 -15.47
CA THR A 100 -3.68 -20.18 -14.31
C THR A 100 -4.73 -20.22 -13.19
N VAL A 101 -4.40 -19.66 -12.06
CA VAL A 101 -5.30 -19.58 -10.90
C VAL A 101 -6.60 -18.84 -11.24
N GLU A 102 -6.54 -17.83 -12.13
CA GLU A 102 -7.73 -17.09 -12.55
C GLU A 102 -8.77 -17.95 -13.25
N VAL A 103 -8.35 -19.02 -13.94
CA VAL A 103 -9.29 -19.97 -14.55
C VAL A 103 -10.01 -20.79 -13.47
N LEU A 104 -9.27 -21.22 -12.44
CA LEU A 104 -9.83 -21.96 -11.30
C LEU A 104 -10.84 -21.08 -10.53
N ASP A 105 -10.46 -19.86 -10.27
CA ASP A 105 -11.29 -18.87 -9.57
C ASP A 105 -12.59 -18.58 -10.33
N GLY A 106 -12.47 -18.36 -11.65
CA GLY A 106 -13.63 -18.12 -12.50
C GLY A 106 -14.58 -19.33 -12.57
N VAL A 107 -14.03 -20.54 -12.61
CA VAL A 107 -14.83 -21.78 -12.59
C VAL A 107 -15.53 -21.96 -11.24
N ALA A 108 -14.82 -21.75 -10.13
CA ALA A 108 -15.38 -21.85 -8.78
C ALA A 108 -16.53 -20.85 -8.57
N ILE A 109 -16.32 -19.57 -8.94
CA ILE A 109 -17.35 -18.52 -8.86
C ILE A 109 -18.52 -18.86 -9.80
N GLY A 110 -18.24 -19.26 -11.03
CA GLY A 110 -19.27 -19.64 -12.00
C GLY A 110 -20.14 -20.80 -11.52
N ALA A 111 -19.52 -21.84 -10.96
CA ALA A 111 -20.22 -22.97 -10.40
C ALA A 111 -21.12 -22.57 -9.21
N ALA A 112 -20.62 -21.73 -8.29
CA ALA A 112 -21.41 -21.24 -7.17
C ALA A 112 -22.62 -20.39 -7.62
N LEU A 113 -22.43 -19.53 -8.62
CA LEU A 113 -23.51 -18.71 -9.19
C LEU A 113 -24.57 -19.57 -9.89
N LEU A 114 -24.18 -20.60 -10.64
CA LEU A 114 -25.09 -21.52 -11.30
C LEU A 114 -25.89 -22.34 -10.31
N GLN A 115 -25.30 -22.73 -9.20
CA GLN A 115 -25.98 -23.42 -8.08
C GLN A 115 -26.84 -22.46 -7.23
N LYS A 116 -26.90 -21.17 -7.58
CA LYS A 116 -27.61 -20.12 -6.83
C LYS A 116 -27.07 -19.93 -5.39
N ASP A 117 -25.83 -20.37 -5.15
CA ASP A 117 -25.16 -20.16 -3.87
C ASP A 117 -24.42 -18.80 -3.88
N TYR A 118 -25.21 -17.74 -3.85
CA TYR A 118 -24.72 -16.37 -3.88
C TYR A 118 -23.85 -15.99 -2.66
N PRO A 119 -24.15 -16.49 -1.44
CA PRO A 119 -23.29 -16.26 -0.28
C PRO A 119 -21.87 -16.78 -0.47
N THR A 120 -21.74 -18.02 -0.97
CA THR A 120 -20.43 -18.64 -1.25
C THR A 120 -19.71 -17.91 -2.38
N ALA A 121 -20.39 -17.61 -3.50
CA ALA A 121 -19.81 -16.83 -4.58
C ALA A 121 -19.30 -15.45 -4.08
N GLY A 122 -20.09 -14.77 -3.27
CA GLY A 122 -19.71 -13.48 -2.67
C GLY A 122 -18.52 -13.58 -1.74
N ALA A 123 -18.45 -14.63 -0.91
CA ALA A 123 -17.33 -14.87 0.00
C ALA A 123 -16.03 -15.15 -0.78
N VAL A 124 -16.08 -15.98 -1.82
CA VAL A 124 -14.92 -16.28 -2.67
C VAL A 124 -14.43 -15.01 -3.37
N MET A 125 -15.32 -14.24 -4.01
CA MET A 125 -14.96 -12.97 -4.66
C MET A 125 -14.38 -11.95 -3.69
N TYR A 126 -14.87 -11.91 -2.45
CA TYR A 126 -14.32 -11.06 -1.40
C TYR A 126 -12.90 -11.47 -1.04
N LEU A 127 -12.68 -12.78 -0.76
CA LEU A 127 -11.36 -13.30 -0.39
C LEU A 127 -10.31 -13.08 -1.49
N LEU A 128 -10.68 -13.38 -2.74
CA LEU A 128 -9.80 -13.13 -3.89
C LEU A 128 -9.43 -11.64 -3.99
N GLY A 129 -10.39 -10.77 -3.84
CA GLY A 129 -10.10 -9.35 -3.90
C GLY A 129 -9.32 -8.77 -2.72
N ILE A 130 -9.37 -9.39 -1.54
CA ILE A 130 -8.44 -9.08 -0.45
C ILE A 130 -7.05 -9.63 -0.80
N GLY A 131 -6.97 -10.83 -1.38
CA GLY A 131 -5.73 -11.42 -1.87
C GLY A 131 -4.99 -10.49 -2.85
N ASP A 132 -5.69 -9.99 -3.87
CA ASP A 132 -5.13 -9.05 -4.87
C ASP A 132 -4.56 -7.79 -4.19
N ILE A 133 -5.29 -7.22 -3.21
CA ILE A 133 -4.84 -6.04 -2.46
C ILE A 133 -3.57 -6.34 -1.65
N LEU A 134 -3.52 -7.50 -0.98
CA LEU A 134 -2.35 -7.91 -0.18
C LEU A 134 -1.14 -8.19 -1.07
N GLU A 135 -1.33 -8.83 -2.22
CA GLU A 135 -0.28 -9.10 -3.20
C GLU A 135 0.33 -7.79 -3.70
N GLU A 136 -0.49 -6.85 -4.16
CA GLU A 136 -0.02 -5.56 -4.63
C GLU A 136 0.67 -4.76 -3.52
N TRP A 137 0.11 -4.77 -2.30
CA TRP A 137 0.73 -4.12 -1.15
C TRP A 137 2.11 -4.71 -0.83
N THR A 138 2.23 -6.04 -0.79
CA THR A 138 3.48 -6.73 -0.49
C THR A 138 4.52 -6.44 -1.57
N HIS A 139 4.11 -6.47 -2.84
CA HIS A 139 4.99 -6.14 -3.96
C HIS A 139 5.53 -4.71 -3.84
N ARG A 140 4.65 -3.72 -3.66
CA ARG A 140 5.06 -2.32 -3.50
C ARG A 140 5.95 -2.09 -2.27
N LYS A 141 5.62 -2.72 -1.15
CA LYS A 141 6.41 -2.63 0.06
C LYS A 141 7.82 -3.22 -0.13
N SER A 142 7.92 -4.34 -0.82
CA SER A 142 9.21 -4.97 -1.14
C SER A 142 10.08 -4.08 -2.03
N VAL A 143 9.51 -3.46 -3.06
CA VAL A 143 10.21 -2.51 -3.93
C VAL A 143 10.70 -1.29 -3.15
N LEU A 144 9.86 -0.73 -2.26
CA LEU A 144 10.24 0.40 -1.42
C LEU A 144 11.37 0.07 -0.44
N ASN A 145 11.28 -1.10 0.21
CA ASN A 145 12.33 -1.56 1.13
C ASN A 145 13.66 -1.78 0.39
N LEU A 146 13.61 -2.35 -0.81
CA LEU A 146 14.79 -2.52 -1.65
C LEU A 146 15.40 -1.19 -2.05
N ALA A 147 14.58 -0.24 -2.51
CA ALA A 147 15.03 1.11 -2.85
C ALA A 147 15.66 1.84 -1.66
N GLN A 148 15.08 1.72 -0.47
CA GLN A 148 15.64 2.27 0.76
C GLN A 148 16.99 1.61 1.12
N SER A 149 17.09 0.29 1.03
CA SER A 149 18.33 -0.42 1.30
C SER A 149 19.45 -0.03 0.33
N MET A 150 19.12 0.22 -0.92
CA MET A 150 20.08 0.68 -1.93
C MET A 150 20.49 2.14 -1.72
N SER A 151 19.59 3.00 -1.23
CA SER A 151 19.86 4.42 -0.99
C SER A 151 20.65 4.68 0.29
N LEU A 152 20.54 3.79 1.29
CA LEU A 152 21.26 3.91 2.57
C LEU A 152 22.72 3.44 2.50
N ASN A 153 23.15 2.88 1.38
CA ASN A 153 24.51 2.34 1.24
C ASN A 153 25.51 3.34 0.60
N VAL A 154 25.21 4.63 0.65
CA VAL A 154 26.17 5.68 0.27
C VAL A 154 26.87 6.18 1.52
N ASP A 155 27.61 5.29 2.18
CA ASP A 155 28.47 5.66 3.32
C ASP A 155 29.71 6.43 2.90
N LYS A 156 30.08 6.40 1.62
CA LYS A 156 31.28 7.04 1.08
C LYS A 156 30.99 7.72 -0.25
N VAL A 157 31.50 8.94 -0.40
CA VAL A 157 31.49 9.69 -1.66
C VAL A 157 32.93 9.86 -2.14
N TRP A 158 33.13 9.85 -3.44
CA TRP A 158 34.40 10.19 -4.05
C TRP A 158 34.46 11.72 -4.22
N VAL A 159 35.39 12.37 -3.55
CA VAL A 159 35.61 13.82 -3.64
C VAL A 159 36.93 14.03 -4.37
N LEU A 160 36.90 14.95 -5.34
CA LEU A 160 38.10 15.35 -6.04
C LEU A 160 38.84 16.41 -5.17
N VAL A 161 40.00 16.04 -4.65
CA VAL A 161 40.87 16.97 -3.91
C VAL A 161 42.23 17.02 -4.63
N ASP A 162 42.61 18.20 -5.13
CA ASP A 162 43.85 18.39 -5.89
C ASP A 162 44.02 17.42 -7.10
N ASP A 163 42.95 17.22 -7.87
CA ASP A 163 42.87 16.26 -9.00
C ASP A 163 43.05 14.77 -8.62
N ILE A 164 42.98 14.44 -7.33
CA ILE A 164 43.04 13.08 -6.84
C ILE A 164 41.65 12.70 -6.27
N GLU A 165 41.11 11.59 -6.72
CA GLU A 165 39.85 11.04 -6.19
C GLU A 165 40.10 10.39 -4.82
N VAL A 166 39.54 10.99 -3.76
CA VAL A 166 39.63 10.48 -2.39
C VAL A 166 38.24 10.05 -1.90
N SER A 167 38.14 8.83 -1.43
CA SER A 167 36.91 8.34 -0.81
C SER A 167 36.78 8.90 0.60
N LYS A 168 35.76 9.74 0.82
CA LYS A 168 35.44 10.28 2.14
C LYS A 168 34.07 9.77 2.61
N PRO A 169 33.89 9.53 3.92
CA PRO A 169 32.57 9.27 4.48
C PRO A 169 31.66 10.50 4.31
N VAL A 170 30.37 10.29 4.04
CA VAL A 170 29.37 11.37 3.77
C VAL A 170 29.19 12.31 4.97
N ASN A 171 29.65 11.93 6.18
CA ASN A 171 29.43 12.68 7.41
C ASN A 171 30.66 13.52 7.84
N GLU A 172 31.65 13.67 6.99
CA GLU A 172 32.80 14.58 7.19
C GLU A 172 32.75 15.73 6.12
#